data_e4702e1c9e34fbc8e0273e32178810e2
#
_entry.id   e4702e1c9e34fbc8e0273e32178810e2
#
_cell.length_a   1.000
_cell.length_b   1.000
_cell.length_c   1.000
_cell.angle_alpha   90.00
_cell.angle_beta   90.00
_cell.angle_gamma   90.00
#
_symmetry.space_group_name_H-M   'P 1'
#
loop_
_entity.id
_entity.type
_entity.pdbx_description
1 polymer ?
#
loop_
_entity_poly.entity_id
_entity_poly.type
_entity_poly.pdbx_seq_one_letter_code
_entity_poly.pdbx_strand_id
1 'polypeptide(L)'
;MPVPVHRWADTVRWIVSLLLAVLSGCANLEPRFPAPMPHGASGVDPALDAQTQLLESAYRAYAQERFPLASALFQRFVDSNPDSSRLSEARWWLARSYEQGGDLPAALSTYRAMVSAASQSTPLADSYESHALNRLDAFRRRLGPTSLLERRQVALWLTNVDWLAIPEVGPWMAQLADAGVTALIVEAGSPPRETVQASPTGAYVQTSKVPVVEDLFKMIVPAAHAQGMAVLASLNLHEPGWVSVNSEWGIAKVNRTDQRLQLIGHVDVLHPDYQRMVGEVAQDLLLTDIDGLVIEARKSKGFAEEWSPTSRRMFEGLFEPSSRSQDQAVSPDAWRWAGWKTRTYLGFVAQLARQLRQMRPALLAAVVVHERAVFSPVDALTEYGEDVLETKQRGLQIIVQPESEMPERSNEPMVRMETVRQRLAPIVGDGRQLWLGVAIDKSDLSSLATAVRAALSTQAGQAGTHLFLMNGSVIP
;
A
#
# COMPACT_ATOMS: atom_id res chain seq x y z
N MET A 1 46.19 -15.37 37.37
CA MET A 1 45.96 -16.55 36.51
C MET A 1 45.11 -16.05 35.31
N PRO A 2 45.63 -16.06 34.09
CA PRO A 2 44.89 -15.62 32.93
C PRO A 2 44.02 -16.76 32.38
N VAL A 3 42.76 -16.46 32.09
CA VAL A 3 41.75 -17.36 31.47
C VAL A 3 42.05 -17.43 29.95
N PRO A 4 42.07 -18.61 29.33
CA PRO A 4 42.44 -18.74 27.93
C PRO A 4 41.35 -18.27 26.97
N VAL A 5 41.69 -17.35 26.06
CA VAL A 5 40.85 -16.66 25.07
C VAL A 5 40.42 -17.57 23.89
N HIS A 6 40.88 -18.83 23.83
CA HIS A 6 40.67 -19.70 22.66
C HIS A 6 39.32 -20.41 22.50
N ARG A 7 38.37 -20.24 23.44
CA ARG A 7 37.08 -20.95 23.35
C ARG A 7 35.92 -20.16 22.68
N TRP A 8 36.12 -18.89 22.44
CA TRP A 8 35.06 -18.04 21.85
C TRP A 8 34.99 -18.07 20.32
N ALA A 9 36.11 -18.34 19.66
CA ALA A 9 36.17 -18.36 18.18
C ALA A 9 35.42 -19.55 17.56
N ASP A 10 35.42 -20.69 18.22
CA ASP A 10 34.75 -21.90 17.72
C ASP A 10 33.25 -21.85 17.94
N THR A 11 32.76 -21.25 19.03
CA THR A 11 31.35 -21.08 19.30
C THR A 11 30.70 -20.10 18.31
N VAL A 12 31.38 -19.01 17.95
CA VAL A 12 30.90 -18.04 16.96
C VAL A 12 30.87 -18.67 15.56
N ARG A 13 31.85 -19.51 15.20
CA ARG A 13 31.84 -20.23 13.92
C ARG A 13 30.66 -21.20 13.80
N TRP A 14 30.31 -21.93 14.86
CA TRP A 14 29.15 -22.82 14.88
C TRP A 14 27.82 -22.08 14.79
N ILE A 15 27.67 -20.94 15.48
CA ILE A 15 26.44 -20.11 15.41
C ILE A 15 26.27 -19.49 14.02
N VAL A 16 27.38 -19.01 13.40
CA VAL A 16 27.30 -18.46 12.04
C VAL A 16 27.00 -19.55 11.00
N SER A 17 27.56 -20.75 11.15
CA SER A 17 27.25 -21.88 10.27
C SER A 17 25.81 -22.38 10.44
N LEU A 18 25.26 -22.38 11.67
CA LEU A 18 23.88 -22.75 11.93
C LEU A 18 22.89 -21.69 11.39
N LEU A 19 23.22 -20.40 11.53
CA LEU A 19 22.44 -19.29 10.95
C LEU A 19 22.45 -19.31 9.42
N LEU A 20 23.58 -19.62 8.80
CA LEU A 20 23.66 -19.79 7.34
C LEU A 20 22.87 -21.02 6.85
N ALA A 21 22.84 -22.11 7.61
CA ALA A 21 22.06 -23.29 7.29
C ALA A 21 20.54 -23.05 7.44
N VAL A 22 20.11 -22.26 8.43
CA VAL A 22 18.70 -21.87 8.62
C VAL A 22 18.26 -20.87 7.56
N LEU A 23 19.11 -19.93 7.16
CA LEU A 23 18.82 -18.98 6.08
C LEU A 23 18.80 -19.64 4.68
N SER A 24 19.51 -20.75 4.50
CA SER A 24 19.46 -21.55 3.27
C SER A 24 18.26 -22.51 3.23
N GLY A 25 17.64 -22.81 4.36
CA GLY A 25 16.53 -23.77 4.47
C GLY A 25 15.14 -23.21 4.18
N CYS A 26 14.97 -21.89 4.08
CA CYS A 26 13.68 -21.24 3.74
C CYS A 26 13.51 -20.89 2.26
N ALA A 27 14.43 -21.32 1.42
CA ALA A 27 14.32 -21.20 -0.02
C ALA A 27 13.79 -22.54 -0.59
N ASN A 28 12.61 -22.49 -1.17
CA ASN A 28 12.05 -23.51 -2.05
C ASN A 28 11.36 -24.71 -1.38
N LEU A 29 10.20 -24.50 -0.77
CA LEU A 29 9.12 -25.47 -0.90
C LEU A 29 8.50 -25.30 -2.30
N GLU A 30 9.28 -25.63 -3.34
CA GLU A 30 8.68 -25.86 -4.65
C GLU A 30 7.80 -27.10 -4.55
N PRO A 31 6.53 -27.02 -5.00
CA PRO A 31 5.73 -28.23 -5.12
C PRO A 31 6.48 -29.18 -6.04
N ARG A 32 6.92 -30.32 -5.50
CA ARG A 32 7.52 -31.37 -6.29
C ARG A 32 6.43 -32.03 -7.13
N PHE A 33 6.15 -31.45 -8.30
CA PHE A 33 5.41 -32.18 -9.29
C PHE A 33 6.25 -33.38 -9.70
N PRO A 34 5.73 -34.60 -9.69
CA PRO A 34 6.49 -35.75 -10.13
C PRO A 34 6.92 -35.54 -11.57
N ALA A 35 8.19 -35.75 -11.84
CA ALA A 35 8.67 -35.79 -13.23
C ALA A 35 7.79 -36.80 -14.00
N PRO A 36 7.32 -36.50 -15.20
CA PRO A 36 6.49 -37.42 -15.95
C PRO A 36 7.25 -38.73 -16.17
N MET A 37 6.69 -39.83 -15.68
CA MET A 37 7.28 -41.16 -15.89
C MET A 37 7.20 -41.48 -17.38
N PRO A 38 8.24 -42.07 -17.99
CA PRO A 38 8.19 -42.48 -19.39
C PRO A 38 7.13 -43.59 -19.56
N HIS A 39 6.09 -43.30 -20.32
CA HIS A 39 5.04 -44.25 -20.63
C HIS A 39 5.55 -45.29 -21.66
N GLY A 40 5.41 -46.56 -21.32
CA GLY A 40 5.72 -47.66 -22.18
C GLY A 40 4.84 -47.66 -23.47
N ALA A 41 5.46 -47.98 -24.59
CA ALA A 41 4.88 -47.99 -25.91
C ALA A 41 3.67 -48.93 -25.99
N SER A 42 2.48 -48.38 -26.24
CA SER A 42 1.33 -49.13 -26.75
C SER A 42 0.44 -48.17 -27.53
N GLY A 43 0.35 -48.34 -28.85
CA GLY A 43 -0.72 -47.89 -29.72
C GLY A 43 -1.15 -46.41 -29.60
N VAL A 44 -0.22 -45.48 -29.61
CA VAL A 44 -0.47 -44.04 -29.38
C VAL A 44 -0.72 -43.34 -30.72
N ASP A 45 -1.71 -42.46 -30.76
CA ASP A 45 -1.95 -41.52 -31.86
C ASP A 45 -0.66 -40.75 -32.17
N PRO A 46 -0.14 -40.73 -33.41
CA PRO A 46 1.11 -40.04 -33.74
C PRO A 46 1.13 -38.54 -33.38
N ALA A 47 -0.03 -37.89 -33.36
CA ALA A 47 -0.15 -36.50 -32.96
C ALA A 47 0.04 -36.33 -31.44
N LEU A 48 -0.50 -37.24 -30.63
CA LEU A 48 -0.35 -37.26 -29.16
C LEU A 48 1.10 -37.57 -28.77
N ASP A 49 1.76 -38.46 -29.54
CA ASP A 49 3.16 -38.80 -29.35
C ASP A 49 4.07 -37.58 -29.62
N ALA A 50 3.82 -36.85 -30.70
CA ALA A 50 4.56 -35.61 -31.03
C ALA A 50 4.42 -34.52 -29.94
N GLN A 51 3.21 -34.34 -29.41
CA GLN A 51 2.94 -33.41 -28.30
C GLN A 51 3.73 -33.80 -27.04
N THR A 52 3.71 -35.07 -26.69
CA THR A 52 4.43 -35.61 -25.55
C THR A 52 5.94 -35.41 -25.71
N GLN A 53 6.49 -35.74 -26.87
CA GLN A 53 7.92 -35.56 -27.15
C GLN A 53 8.36 -34.09 -27.09
N LEU A 54 7.50 -33.17 -27.55
CA LEU A 54 7.79 -31.72 -27.46
C LEU A 54 7.87 -31.26 -26.02
N LEU A 55 6.91 -31.66 -25.17
CA LEU A 55 6.92 -31.33 -23.73
C LEU A 55 8.13 -31.96 -23.01
N GLU A 56 8.42 -33.23 -23.29
CA GLU A 56 9.60 -33.89 -22.67
C GLU A 56 10.91 -33.20 -23.06
N SER A 57 11.01 -32.72 -24.31
CA SER A 57 12.17 -31.96 -24.77
C SER A 57 12.26 -30.61 -24.06
N ALA A 58 11.12 -29.95 -23.81
CA ALA A 58 11.06 -28.71 -23.08
C ALA A 58 11.46 -28.90 -21.59
N TYR A 59 10.95 -29.93 -20.92
CA TYR A 59 11.35 -30.28 -19.54
C TYR A 59 12.83 -30.64 -19.42
N ARG A 60 13.36 -31.37 -20.39
CA ARG A 60 14.78 -31.71 -20.42
C ARG A 60 15.64 -30.46 -20.56
N ALA A 61 15.25 -29.53 -21.43
CA ALA A 61 15.94 -28.26 -21.59
C ALA A 61 15.89 -27.43 -20.29
N TYR A 62 14.72 -27.40 -19.60
CA TYR A 62 14.57 -26.72 -18.32
C TYR A 62 15.47 -27.34 -17.23
N ALA A 63 15.45 -28.66 -17.10
CA ALA A 63 16.29 -29.39 -16.14
C ALA A 63 17.79 -29.22 -16.38
N GLN A 64 18.20 -28.91 -17.62
CA GLN A 64 19.56 -28.58 -18.01
C GLN A 64 19.89 -27.09 -17.87
N GLU A 65 19.01 -26.31 -17.25
CA GLU A 65 19.12 -24.84 -17.07
C GLU A 65 19.26 -24.07 -18.41
N ARG A 66 18.87 -24.68 -19.52
CA ARG A 66 18.83 -24.05 -20.84
C ARG A 66 17.51 -23.30 -21.04
N PHE A 67 17.29 -22.30 -20.19
CA PHE A 67 16.00 -21.61 -20.08
C PHE A 67 15.52 -20.94 -21.39
N PRO A 68 16.39 -20.31 -22.21
CA PRO A 68 15.93 -19.78 -23.49
C PRO A 68 15.43 -20.86 -24.47
N LEU A 69 16.02 -22.05 -24.44
CA LEU A 69 15.55 -23.18 -25.24
C LEU A 69 14.26 -23.77 -24.67
N ALA A 70 14.19 -23.90 -23.33
CA ALA A 70 13.00 -24.39 -22.64
C ALA A 70 11.79 -23.49 -22.92
N SER A 71 11.93 -22.17 -22.79
CA SER A 71 10.86 -21.21 -23.09
C SER A 71 10.40 -21.30 -24.55
N ALA A 72 11.31 -21.41 -25.51
CA ALA A 72 10.97 -21.54 -26.90
C ALA A 72 10.17 -22.84 -27.20
N LEU A 73 10.55 -23.96 -26.55
CA LEU A 73 9.85 -25.24 -26.72
C LEU A 73 8.47 -25.25 -26.05
N PHE A 74 8.36 -24.71 -24.83
CA PHE A 74 7.07 -24.56 -24.17
C PHE A 74 6.15 -23.58 -24.92
N GLN A 75 6.66 -22.47 -25.44
CA GLN A 75 5.90 -21.53 -26.26
C GLN A 75 5.36 -22.22 -27.49
N ARG A 76 6.22 -22.98 -28.21
CA ARG A 76 5.79 -23.77 -29.38
C ARG A 76 4.68 -24.76 -29.04
N PHE A 77 4.76 -25.40 -27.85
CA PHE A 77 3.69 -26.31 -27.41
C PHE A 77 2.38 -25.54 -27.19
N VAL A 78 2.41 -24.42 -26.48
CA VAL A 78 1.25 -23.57 -26.21
C VAL A 78 0.58 -23.09 -27.49
N ASP A 79 1.37 -22.67 -28.48
CA ASP A 79 0.86 -22.15 -29.77
C ASP A 79 0.27 -23.24 -30.65
N SER A 80 0.88 -24.45 -30.61
CA SER A 80 0.45 -25.57 -31.49
C SER A 80 -0.67 -26.41 -30.89
N ASN A 81 -0.97 -26.28 -29.60
CA ASN A 81 -1.90 -27.17 -28.88
C ASN A 81 -2.84 -26.41 -27.95
N PRO A 82 -3.66 -25.44 -28.46
CA PRO A 82 -4.51 -24.58 -27.62
C PRO A 82 -5.58 -25.34 -26.84
N ASP A 83 -6.01 -26.52 -27.33
CA ASP A 83 -7.05 -27.34 -26.70
C ASP A 83 -6.47 -28.50 -25.85
N SER A 84 -5.16 -28.51 -25.62
CA SER A 84 -4.53 -29.57 -24.86
C SER A 84 -4.92 -29.49 -23.37
N SER A 85 -5.26 -30.64 -22.75
CA SER A 85 -5.47 -30.74 -21.31
C SER A 85 -4.22 -30.36 -20.48
N ARG A 86 -3.05 -30.34 -21.12
CA ARG A 86 -1.77 -29.96 -20.51
C ARG A 86 -1.39 -28.48 -20.75
N LEU A 87 -2.32 -27.67 -21.28
CA LEU A 87 -2.02 -26.28 -21.66
C LEU A 87 -1.63 -25.42 -20.42
N SER A 88 -2.34 -25.57 -19.30
CA SER A 88 -2.03 -24.84 -18.06
C SER A 88 -0.65 -25.24 -17.51
N GLU A 89 -0.33 -26.52 -17.56
CA GLU A 89 1.00 -27.03 -17.19
C GLU A 89 2.10 -26.42 -18.07
N ALA A 90 1.91 -26.44 -19.37
CA ALA A 90 2.89 -25.90 -20.33
C ALA A 90 3.09 -24.38 -20.15
N ARG A 91 2.01 -23.62 -19.90
CA ARG A 91 2.08 -22.19 -19.60
C ARG A 91 2.82 -21.91 -18.29
N TRP A 92 2.61 -22.74 -17.27
CA TRP A 92 3.33 -22.63 -16.01
C TRP A 92 4.84 -22.79 -16.22
N TRP A 93 5.27 -23.83 -16.90
CA TRP A 93 6.69 -24.07 -17.17
C TRP A 93 7.30 -23.07 -18.13
N LEU A 94 6.52 -22.53 -19.07
CA LEU A 94 6.92 -21.40 -19.90
C LEU A 94 7.24 -20.18 -19.04
N ALA A 95 6.33 -19.80 -18.16
CA ALA A 95 6.53 -18.68 -17.24
C ALA A 95 7.75 -18.90 -16.34
N ARG A 96 7.92 -20.12 -15.81
CA ARG A 96 9.10 -20.50 -15.00
C ARG A 96 10.40 -20.45 -15.80
N SER A 97 10.37 -20.82 -17.09
CA SER A 97 11.53 -20.73 -17.96
C SER A 97 11.96 -19.28 -18.21
N TYR A 98 11.01 -18.39 -18.44
CA TYR A 98 11.27 -16.95 -18.56
C TYR A 98 11.84 -16.39 -17.25
N GLU A 99 11.24 -16.76 -16.11
CA GLU A 99 11.67 -16.30 -14.79
C GLU A 99 13.11 -16.69 -14.47
N GLN A 100 13.46 -17.96 -14.67
CA GLN A 100 14.80 -18.49 -14.42
C GLN A 100 15.82 -17.97 -15.46
N GLY A 101 15.36 -17.69 -16.68
CA GLY A 101 16.15 -17.08 -17.74
C GLY A 101 16.37 -15.57 -17.57
N GLY A 102 15.75 -14.95 -16.56
CA GLY A 102 15.89 -13.52 -16.28
C GLY A 102 14.95 -12.61 -17.08
N ASP A 103 14.09 -13.16 -17.95
CA ASP A 103 13.08 -12.39 -18.70
C ASP A 103 11.83 -12.19 -17.83
N LEU A 104 11.96 -11.30 -16.82
CA LEU A 104 10.87 -11.02 -15.89
C LEU A 104 9.61 -10.43 -16.54
N PRO A 105 9.69 -9.54 -17.55
CA PRO A 105 8.50 -9.05 -18.24
C PRO A 105 7.68 -10.17 -18.89
N ALA A 106 8.34 -11.09 -19.61
CA ALA A 106 7.68 -12.23 -20.25
C ALA A 106 7.09 -13.21 -19.21
N ALA A 107 7.83 -13.49 -18.13
CA ALA A 107 7.35 -14.30 -17.01
C ALA A 107 6.07 -13.73 -16.40
N LEU A 108 6.08 -12.45 -16.03
CA LEU A 108 4.92 -11.76 -15.46
C LEU A 108 3.71 -11.74 -16.40
N SER A 109 3.95 -11.49 -17.69
CA SER A 109 2.89 -11.51 -18.71
C SER A 109 2.23 -12.88 -18.79
N THR A 110 3.03 -13.96 -18.79
CA THR A 110 2.55 -15.33 -18.88
C THR A 110 1.78 -15.74 -17.61
N TYR A 111 2.28 -15.44 -16.41
CA TYR A 111 1.55 -15.71 -15.17
C TYR A 111 0.21 -14.97 -15.11
N ARG A 112 0.16 -13.71 -15.55
CA ARG A 112 -1.09 -12.93 -15.60
C ARG A 112 -2.10 -13.53 -16.57
N ALA A 113 -1.65 -13.97 -17.75
CA ALA A 113 -2.53 -14.62 -18.72
C ALA A 113 -3.15 -15.91 -18.16
N MET A 114 -2.38 -16.69 -17.38
CA MET A 114 -2.88 -17.89 -16.70
C MET A 114 -3.99 -17.56 -15.69
N VAL A 115 -3.74 -16.57 -14.82
CA VAL A 115 -4.73 -16.15 -13.80
C VAL A 115 -5.98 -15.58 -14.45
N SER A 116 -5.84 -14.76 -15.52
CA SER A 116 -6.98 -14.19 -16.23
C SER A 116 -7.84 -15.24 -16.91
N ALA A 117 -7.23 -16.30 -17.45
CA ALA A 117 -7.95 -17.41 -18.05
C ALA A 117 -8.75 -18.23 -17.01
N ALA A 118 -8.28 -18.29 -15.77
CA ALA A 118 -8.92 -18.99 -14.67
C ALA A 118 -10.08 -18.21 -14.02
N SER A 119 -10.22 -16.91 -14.30
CA SER A 119 -11.20 -16.03 -13.63
C SER A 119 -12.68 -16.43 -13.85
N GLN A 120 -12.95 -17.42 -14.70
CA GLN A 120 -14.29 -17.99 -14.95
C GLN A 120 -14.60 -19.22 -14.07
N SER A 121 -13.64 -19.70 -13.31
CA SER A 121 -13.80 -20.83 -12.37
C SER A 121 -12.90 -20.64 -11.17
N THR A 122 -13.41 -20.92 -9.97
CA THR A 122 -12.58 -20.86 -8.74
C THR A 122 -11.39 -21.82 -8.89
N PRO A 123 -10.13 -21.35 -8.86
CA PRO A 123 -8.99 -22.24 -8.99
C PRO A 123 -8.97 -23.23 -7.81
N LEU A 124 -8.75 -24.50 -8.10
CA LEU A 124 -8.46 -25.51 -7.08
C LEU A 124 -7.14 -25.12 -6.38
N ALA A 125 -7.04 -25.36 -5.07
CA ALA A 125 -5.92 -24.93 -4.24
C ALA A 125 -4.52 -25.34 -4.79
N ASP A 126 -4.45 -26.47 -5.48
CA ASP A 126 -3.22 -27.02 -6.05
C ASP A 126 -3.15 -26.90 -7.60
N SER A 127 -3.93 -25.98 -8.18
CA SER A 127 -3.87 -25.75 -9.63
C SER A 127 -2.65 -24.91 -10.06
N TYR A 128 -2.25 -25.04 -11.32
CA TYR A 128 -1.15 -24.22 -11.89
C TYR A 128 -1.50 -22.73 -11.85
N GLU A 129 -2.76 -22.38 -11.96
CA GLU A 129 -3.27 -21.01 -11.84
C GLU A 129 -3.13 -20.47 -10.44
N SER A 130 -3.38 -21.28 -9.39
CA SER A 130 -3.11 -20.93 -8.01
C SER A 130 -1.63 -20.70 -7.76
N HIS A 131 -0.76 -21.55 -8.30
CA HIS A 131 0.68 -21.35 -8.22
C HIS A 131 1.14 -20.10 -8.98
N ALA A 132 0.53 -19.78 -10.14
CA ALA A 132 0.80 -18.55 -10.88
C ALA A 132 0.41 -17.31 -10.08
N LEU A 133 -0.73 -17.33 -9.39
CA LEU A 133 -1.16 -16.26 -8.49
C LEU A 133 -0.15 -16.05 -7.35
N ASN A 134 0.23 -17.12 -6.66
CA ASN A 134 1.23 -17.07 -5.59
C ASN A 134 2.60 -16.52 -6.09
N ARG A 135 2.94 -16.84 -7.33
CA ARG A 135 4.18 -16.36 -7.94
C ARG A 135 4.11 -14.87 -8.26
N LEU A 136 2.97 -14.39 -8.81
CA LEU A 136 2.71 -12.97 -9.02
C LEU A 136 2.80 -12.18 -7.71
N ASP A 137 2.27 -12.71 -6.63
CA ASP A 137 2.35 -12.08 -5.31
C ASP A 137 3.80 -12.04 -4.78
N ALA A 138 4.57 -13.10 -5.01
CA ALA A 138 5.99 -13.11 -4.67
C ALA A 138 6.78 -12.06 -5.48
N PHE A 139 6.45 -11.87 -6.76
CA PHE A 139 7.04 -10.80 -7.57
C PHE A 139 6.60 -9.42 -7.12
N ARG A 140 5.33 -9.23 -6.81
CA ARG A 140 4.80 -7.97 -6.29
C ARG A 140 5.56 -7.54 -5.02
N ARG A 141 5.88 -8.48 -4.15
CA ARG A 141 6.69 -8.22 -2.95
C ARG A 141 8.16 -7.88 -3.25
N ARG A 142 8.73 -8.41 -4.36
CA ARG A 142 10.15 -8.23 -4.72
C ARG A 142 10.42 -7.02 -5.60
N LEU A 143 9.51 -6.67 -6.51
CA LEU A 143 9.77 -5.70 -7.58
C LEU A 143 9.77 -4.24 -7.15
N GLY A 144 9.43 -3.91 -5.92
CA GLY A 144 9.47 -2.54 -5.45
C GLY A 144 8.23 -1.71 -5.80
N PRO A 145 8.17 -0.45 -5.36
CA PRO A 145 7.00 0.42 -5.55
C PRO A 145 6.63 0.65 -7.03
N THR A 146 7.58 0.50 -7.94
CA THR A 146 7.35 0.59 -9.39
C THR A 146 6.31 -0.39 -9.91
N SER A 147 6.19 -1.57 -9.33
CA SER A 147 5.22 -2.57 -9.82
C SER A 147 3.76 -2.18 -9.59
N LEU A 148 3.46 -1.46 -8.48
CA LEU A 148 2.14 -0.88 -8.24
C LEU A 148 1.92 0.41 -9.06
N LEU A 149 3.01 1.13 -9.40
CA LEU A 149 2.95 2.39 -10.14
C LEU A 149 2.94 2.20 -11.66
N GLU A 150 3.42 1.07 -12.18
CA GLU A 150 3.40 0.77 -13.61
C GLU A 150 1.98 0.58 -14.16
N ARG A 151 1.05 0.15 -13.31
CA ARG A 151 -0.36 0.04 -13.64
C ARG A 151 -1.12 1.13 -12.95
N ARG A 152 -1.99 1.75 -13.70
CA ARG A 152 -2.99 2.62 -13.13
C ARG A 152 -3.81 1.86 -12.09
N GLN A 153 -3.90 2.39 -10.90
CA GLN A 153 -4.69 1.84 -9.81
C GLN A 153 -6.02 2.57 -9.68
N VAL A 154 -7.05 1.83 -9.34
CA VAL A 154 -8.32 2.35 -8.84
C VAL A 154 -8.48 1.80 -7.44
N ALA A 155 -8.23 2.62 -6.43
CA ALA A 155 -8.36 2.23 -5.05
C ALA A 155 -9.75 2.59 -4.50
N LEU A 156 -10.29 1.73 -3.66
CA LEU A 156 -11.46 2.04 -2.83
C LEU A 156 -10.98 2.28 -1.40
N TRP A 157 -11.38 3.42 -0.83
CA TRP A 157 -11.13 3.74 0.57
C TRP A 157 -12.38 3.48 1.37
N LEU A 158 -12.30 2.56 2.31
CA LEU A 158 -13.37 2.19 3.22
C LEU A 158 -12.98 2.48 4.65
N THR A 159 -13.93 2.96 5.40
CA THR A 159 -13.76 3.18 6.83
C THR A 159 -13.82 1.85 7.60
N ASN A 160 -13.29 1.83 8.81
CA ASN A 160 -13.29 0.63 9.66
C ASN A 160 -14.71 0.10 9.95
N VAL A 161 -15.68 1.00 10.09
CA VAL A 161 -17.08 0.64 10.37
C VAL A 161 -17.66 -0.16 9.21
N ASP A 162 -17.29 0.20 7.97
CA ASP A 162 -17.73 -0.51 6.77
C ASP A 162 -17.23 -1.95 6.76
N TRP A 163 -15.96 -2.16 7.13
CA TRP A 163 -15.34 -3.50 7.16
C TRP A 163 -15.98 -4.44 8.18
N LEU A 164 -16.32 -3.92 9.37
CA LEU A 164 -16.96 -4.72 10.43
C LEU A 164 -18.37 -5.18 10.07
N ALA A 165 -19.01 -4.52 9.11
CA ALA A 165 -20.34 -4.87 8.65
C ALA A 165 -20.37 -5.93 7.53
N ILE A 166 -19.22 -6.33 6.98
CA ILE A 166 -19.14 -7.28 5.86
C ILE A 166 -19.20 -8.72 6.38
N PRO A 167 -20.26 -9.49 6.07
CA PRO A 167 -20.42 -10.85 6.60
C PRO A 167 -19.46 -11.85 5.93
N GLU A 168 -19.13 -11.69 4.65
CA GLU A 168 -18.29 -12.59 3.87
C GLU A 168 -17.29 -11.81 3.01
N VAL A 169 -16.06 -11.70 3.49
CA VAL A 169 -15.02 -10.89 2.86
C VAL A 169 -14.62 -11.41 1.47
N GLY A 170 -14.50 -12.72 1.28
CA GLY A 170 -14.05 -13.30 0.01
C GLY A 170 -14.96 -12.99 -1.18
N PRO A 171 -16.25 -13.31 -1.15
CA PRO A 171 -17.21 -12.98 -2.20
C PRO A 171 -17.29 -11.48 -2.48
N TRP A 172 -17.23 -10.66 -1.42
CA TRP A 172 -17.27 -9.21 -1.56
C TRP A 172 -16.02 -8.67 -2.30
N MET A 173 -14.81 -9.22 -2.02
CA MET A 173 -13.59 -8.88 -2.76
C MET A 173 -13.69 -9.23 -4.25
N ALA A 174 -14.31 -10.37 -4.60
CA ALA A 174 -14.55 -10.73 -5.99
C ALA A 174 -15.45 -9.69 -6.69
N GLN A 175 -16.53 -9.25 -6.03
CA GLN A 175 -17.42 -8.23 -6.58
C GLN A 175 -16.72 -6.87 -6.78
N LEU A 176 -15.84 -6.47 -5.86
CA LEU A 176 -15.03 -5.26 -6.03
C LEU A 176 -14.07 -5.37 -7.22
N ALA A 177 -13.42 -6.51 -7.37
CA ALA A 177 -12.54 -6.77 -8.50
C ALA A 177 -13.29 -6.73 -9.83
N ASP A 178 -14.48 -7.33 -9.90
CA ASP A 178 -15.37 -7.30 -11.07
C ASP A 178 -15.86 -5.86 -11.39
N ALA A 179 -16.04 -5.03 -10.37
CA ALA A 179 -16.35 -3.61 -10.53
C ALA A 179 -15.14 -2.79 -11.04
N GLY A 180 -13.94 -3.37 -11.10
CA GLY A 180 -12.72 -2.72 -11.59
C GLY A 180 -11.85 -2.08 -10.52
N VAL A 181 -12.11 -2.36 -9.23
CA VAL A 181 -11.24 -1.96 -8.13
C VAL A 181 -9.95 -2.80 -8.17
N THR A 182 -8.81 -2.14 -8.08
CA THR A 182 -7.48 -2.80 -8.13
C THR A 182 -6.66 -2.63 -6.86
N ALA A 183 -7.11 -1.78 -5.95
CA ALA A 183 -6.49 -1.57 -4.67
C ALA A 183 -7.52 -1.19 -3.60
N LEU A 184 -7.17 -1.41 -2.34
CA LEU A 184 -7.97 -1.01 -1.18
C LEU A 184 -7.11 -0.11 -0.29
N ILE A 185 -7.72 0.92 0.27
CA ILE A 185 -7.14 1.69 1.38
C ILE A 185 -7.97 1.36 2.62
N VAL A 186 -7.30 0.78 3.62
CA VAL A 186 -7.92 0.27 4.84
C VAL A 186 -7.35 1.01 6.05
N GLU A 187 -8.20 1.62 6.84
CA GLU A 187 -7.78 2.32 8.05
C GLU A 187 -7.24 1.32 9.09
N ALA A 188 -6.03 1.56 9.59
CA ALA A 188 -5.39 0.70 10.59
C ALA A 188 -5.74 1.07 12.04
N GLY A 189 -6.48 2.14 12.23
CA GLY A 189 -6.91 2.61 13.56
C GLY A 189 -8.32 3.18 13.57
N SER A 190 -8.96 3.14 14.73
CA SER A 190 -10.25 3.77 14.92
C SER A 190 -10.17 5.29 14.74
N PRO A 191 -11.24 5.93 14.25
CA PRO A 191 -11.29 7.38 14.17
C PRO A 191 -11.23 8.03 15.58
N PRO A 192 -10.84 9.30 15.67
CA PRO A 192 -10.87 10.06 16.92
C PRO A 192 -12.29 10.13 17.50
N ARG A 193 -12.39 10.17 18.81
CA ARG A 193 -13.67 10.27 19.53
C ARG A 193 -14.25 11.66 19.38
N GLU A 194 -15.07 11.90 18.39
CA GLU A 194 -15.92 13.10 18.36
C GLU A 194 -17.28 12.89 19.07
N THR A 195 -17.70 11.65 19.22
CA THR A 195 -18.96 11.31 19.89
C THR A 195 -18.76 10.26 20.96
N VAL A 196 -19.33 10.51 22.12
CA VAL A 196 -19.25 9.70 23.37
C VAL A 196 -19.92 8.31 23.22
N GLN A 197 -20.44 7.93 22.08
CA GLN A 197 -21.10 6.65 21.87
C GLN A 197 -20.12 5.59 21.34
N ALA A 198 -19.55 4.89 22.31
CA ALA A 198 -19.34 3.44 22.36
C ALA A 198 -18.73 2.67 21.16
N SER A 199 -18.01 3.26 20.24
CA SER A 199 -17.12 2.47 19.39
C SER A 199 -15.81 2.22 20.11
N PRO A 200 -15.31 0.98 20.14
CA PRO A 200 -14.02 0.71 20.75
C PRO A 200 -12.93 1.50 20.02
N THR A 201 -12.02 2.11 20.77
CA THR A 201 -10.89 2.85 20.22
C THR A 201 -9.66 1.96 20.27
N GLY A 202 -8.98 1.79 19.13
CA GLY A 202 -7.80 0.93 19.07
C GLY A 202 -7.33 0.70 17.64
N ALA A 203 -6.38 -0.20 17.49
CA ALA A 203 -5.89 -0.64 16.21
C ALA A 203 -6.73 -1.77 15.62
N TYR A 204 -6.74 -1.84 14.30
CA TYR A 204 -7.32 -2.94 13.53
C TYR A 204 -6.24 -3.87 12.95
N VAL A 205 -5.09 -3.86 13.57
CA VAL A 205 -3.96 -4.76 13.31
C VAL A 205 -3.46 -5.31 14.64
N GLN A 206 -2.99 -6.56 14.62
CA GLN A 206 -2.39 -7.18 15.80
C GLN A 206 -1.10 -6.44 16.18
N THR A 207 -1.11 -5.79 17.34
CA THR A 207 0.04 -5.06 17.90
C THR A 207 0.01 -5.11 19.43
N SER A 208 1.17 -5.01 20.06
CA SER A 208 1.29 -4.86 21.52
C SER A 208 1.40 -3.41 21.97
N LYS A 209 1.37 -2.44 21.06
CA LYS A 209 1.69 -1.01 21.33
C LYS A 209 0.48 -0.19 21.69
N VAL A 210 -0.67 -0.55 21.18
CA VAL A 210 -1.95 0.09 21.41
C VAL A 210 -3.05 -0.95 21.59
N PRO A 211 -4.20 -0.63 22.19
CA PRO A 211 -5.32 -1.56 22.25
C PRO A 211 -5.72 -2.04 20.85
N VAL A 212 -6.02 -3.32 20.72
CA VAL A 212 -6.48 -3.92 19.46
C VAL A 212 -8.00 -4.15 19.56
N VAL A 213 -8.72 -3.63 18.57
CA VAL A 213 -10.17 -3.85 18.45
C VAL A 213 -10.42 -5.18 17.73
N GLU A 214 -9.82 -5.34 16.57
CA GLU A 214 -9.89 -6.51 15.72
C GLU A 214 -8.73 -6.52 14.73
N ASP A 215 -8.31 -7.69 14.26
CA ASP A 215 -7.27 -7.80 13.24
C ASP A 215 -7.90 -7.92 11.84
N LEU A 216 -8.32 -6.78 11.30
CA LEU A 216 -8.93 -6.71 9.97
C LEU A 216 -7.95 -7.09 8.86
N PHE A 217 -6.67 -6.73 8.99
CA PHE A 217 -5.67 -6.99 7.95
C PHE A 217 -5.43 -8.47 7.73
N LYS A 218 -5.50 -9.28 8.77
CA LYS A 218 -5.42 -10.74 8.67
C LYS A 218 -6.50 -11.34 7.78
N MET A 219 -7.67 -10.73 7.73
CA MET A 219 -8.82 -11.14 6.91
C MET A 219 -8.78 -10.56 5.50
N ILE A 220 -8.53 -9.25 5.41
CA ILE A 220 -8.67 -8.47 4.19
C ILE A 220 -7.52 -8.74 3.23
N VAL A 221 -6.26 -8.75 3.71
CA VAL A 221 -5.08 -8.85 2.86
C VAL A 221 -5.07 -10.13 2.02
N PRO A 222 -5.24 -11.33 2.59
CA PRO A 222 -5.28 -12.56 1.79
C PRO A 222 -6.43 -12.57 0.78
N ALA A 223 -7.62 -12.09 1.18
CA ALA A 223 -8.80 -12.07 0.32
C ALA A 223 -8.65 -11.10 -0.86
N ALA A 224 -8.09 -9.91 -0.62
CA ALA A 224 -7.79 -8.93 -1.66
C ALA A 224 -6.70 -9.43 -2.63
N HIS A 225 -5.62 -10.00 -2.08
CA HIS A 225 -4.54 -10.57 -2.87
C HIS A 225 -5.00 -11.74 -3.74
N ALA A 226 -5.94 -12.56 -3.27
CA ALA A 226 -6.55 -13.63 -4.06
C ALA A 226 -7.27 -13.08 -5.32
N GLN A 227 -7.77 -11.86 -5.27
CA GLN A 227 -8.37 -11.16 -6.41
C GLN A 227 -7.38 -10.26 -7.18
N GLY A 228 -6.10 -10.32 -6.85
CA GLY A 228 -5.07 -9.48 -7.48
C GLY A 228 -5.13 -8.00 -7.09
N MET A 229 -5.86 -7.64 -6.04
CA MET A 229 -5.95 -6.28 -5.52
C MET A 229 -4.82 -6.00 -4.54
N ALA A 230 -4.27 -4.78 -4.57
CA ALA A 230 -3.32 -4.30 -3.57
C ALA A 230 -4.04 -3.81 -2.31
N VAL A 231 -3.38 -3.91 -1.15
CA VAL A 231 -3.89 -3.39 0.13
C VAL A 231 -2.93 -2.35 0.70
N LEU A 232 -3.42 -1.14 0.88
CA LEU A 232 -2.70 -0.04 1.50
C LEU A 232 -3.30 0.20 2.90
N ALA A 233 -2.47 0.15 3.93
CA ALA A 233 -2.91 0.50 5.28
C ALA A 233 -2.86 2.02 5.46
N SER A 234 -3.92 2.64 6.00
CA SER A 234 -3.87 4.06 6.34
C SER A 234 -3.72 4.29 7.84
N LEU A 235 -2.95 5.32 8.19
CA LEU A 235 -2.69 5.76 9.55
C LEU A 235 -3.01 7.24 9.69
N ASN A 236 -3.88 7.58 10.64
CA ASN A 236 -4.06 8.94 11.11
C ASN A 236 -3.03 9.23 12.22
N LEU A 237 -2.03 10.05 11.92
CA LEU A 237 -0.96 10.36 12.87
C LEU A 237 -1.27 11.55 13.78
N HIS A 238 -2.14 12.46 13.35
CA HIS A 238 -2.45 13.67 14.10
C HIS A 238 -3.59 13.47 15.10
N GLU A 239 -4.56 12.65 14.73
CA GLU A 239 -5.81 12.45 15.45
C GLU A 239 -6.09 10.94 15.64
N PRO A 240 -5.13 10.16 16.17
CA PRO A 240 -5.30 8.73 16.31
C PRO A 240 -6.30 8.41 17.43
N GLY A 241 -7.31 7.61 17.11
CA GLY A 241 -8.32 7.22 18.10
C GLY A 241 -7.79 6.36 19.25
N TRP A 242 -6.62 5.79 19.11
CA TRP A 242 -5.98 4.93 20.12
C TRP A 242 -5.14 5.66 21.16
N VAL A 243 -4.89 6.98 21.00
CA VAL A 243 -4.14 7.78 21.99
C VAL A 243 -5.11 8.54 22.88
N SER A 244 -4.87 8.50 24.19
CA SER A 244 -5.66 9.28 25.12
C SER A 244 -5.46 10.77 24.91
N VAL A 245 -6.54 11.54 24.96
CA VAL A 245 -6.51 13.02 24.89
C VAL A 245 -5.58 13.65 25.93
N ASN A 246 -5.45 13.01 27.10
CA ASN A 246 -4.60 13.46 28.20
C ASN A 246 -3.20 12.83 28.18
N SER A 247 -2.75 12.28 27.04
CA SER A 247 -1.41 11.75 26.94
C SER A 247 -0.35 12.85 27.03
N GLU A 248 0.86 12.50 27.43
CA GLU A 248 2.02 13.40 27.41
C GLU A 248 2.37 13.90 26.00
N TRP A 249 1.82 13.27 24.98
CA TRP A 249 1.96 13.63 23.56
C TRP A 249 0.89 14.60 23.09
N GLY A 250 -0.04 14.99 23.97
CA GLY A 250 -1.16 15.85 23.63
C GLY A 250 -0.72 17.23 23.16
N ILE A 251 -1.48 17.76 22.21
CA ILE A 251 -1.35 19.13 21.71
C ILE A 251 -2.34 20.04 22.41
N ALA A 252 -1.91 21.26 22.71
CA ALA A 252 -2.75 22.32 23.19
C ALA A 252 -2.95 23.39 22.11
N LYS A 253 -4.09 24.04 22.18
CA LYS A 253 -4.44 25.24 21.41
C LYS A 253 -4.86 26.35 22.38
N VAL A 254 -4.52 27.58 22.05
CA VAL A 254 -5.03 28.74 22.82
C VAL A 254 -6.48 28.97 22.44
N ASN A 255 -7.37 28.85 23.39
CA ASN A 255 -8.75 29.26 23.20
C ASN A 255 -8.80 30.79 23.04
N ARG A 256 -9.31 31.28 21.91
CA ARG A 256 -9.33 32.71 21.59
C ARG A 256 -10.26 33.54 22.49
N THR A 257 -11.24 32.90 23.12
CA THR A 257 -12.23 33.58 23.94
C THR A 257 -11.70 33.89 25.37
N ASP A 258 -11.03 32.91 25.97
CA ASP A 258 -10.57 33.02 27.37
C ASP A 258 -9.04 33.01 27.51
N GLN A 259 -8.31 32.97 26.41
CA GLN A 259 -6.84 32.93 26.32
C GLN A 259 -6.21 31.77 27.12
N ARG A 260 -6.98 30.70 27.38
CA ARG A 260 -6.49 29.52 28.10
C ARG A 260 -6.04 28.45 27.13
N LEU A 261 -5.06 27.69 27.58
CA LEU A 261 -4.62 26.49 26.87
C LEU A 261 -5.65 25.38 27.05
N GLN A 262 -6.10 24.83 25.94
CA GLN A 262 -7.01 23.70 25.91
C GLN A 262 -6.39 22.55 25.12
N LEU A 263 -6.36 21.36 25.72
CA LEU A 263 -6.02 20.13 24.99
C LEU A 263 -7.11 19.82 23.97
N ILE A 264 -6.71 19.53 22.74
CA ILE A 264 -7.64 19.39 21.62
C ILE A 264 -7.76 17.96 21.09
N GLY A 265 -7.21 16.98 21.80
CA GLY A 265 -7.28 15.58 21.37
C GLY A 265 -6.35 15.22 20.22
N HIS A 266 -5.50 16.14 19.79
CA HIS A 266 -4.47 15.89 18.80
C HIS A 266 -3.16 15.47 19.43
N VAL A 267 -2.31 14.79 18.68
CA VAL A 267 -1.01 14.30 19.10
C VAL A 267 0.10 15.10 18.44
N ASP A 268 1.11 15.42 19.23
CA ASP A 268 2.35 15.98 18.69
C ASP A 268 3.16 14.91 17.95
N VAL A 269 3.00 14.88 16.65
CA VAL A 269 3.72 13.95 15.78
C VAL A 269 5.24 14.16 15.76
N LEU A 270 5.72 15.27 16.37
CA LEU A 270 7.15 15.55 16.54
C LEU A 270 7.71 14.96 17.83
N HIS A 271 6.86 14.43 18.73
CA HIS A 271 7.32 13.81 19.96
C HIS A 271 8.08 12.51 19.69
N PRO A 272 9.35 12.36 20.15
CA PRO A 272 10.18 11.20 19.79
C PRO A 272 9.58 9.84 20.20
N ASP A 273 8.95 9.77 21.38
CA ASP A 273 8.36 8.52 21.87
C ASP A 273 7.11 8.15 21.09
N TYR A 274 6.32 9.14 20.68
CA TYR A 274 5.19 8.89 19.77
C TYR A 274 5.67 8.39 18.40
N GLN A 275 6.70 9.01 17.83
CA GLN A 275 7.30 8.55 16.56
C GLN A 275 7.81 7.12 16.65
N ARG A 276 8.42 6.74 17.78
CA ARG A 276 8.87 5.37 18.03
C ARG A 276 7.70 4.39 18.04
N MET A 277 6.65 4.72 18.80
CA MET A 277 5.44 3.88 18.88
C MET A 277 4.77 3.71 17.51
N VAL A 278 4.62 4.79 16.75
CA VAL A 278 4.11 4.72 15.35
C VAL A 278 4.98 3.82 14.48
N GLY A 279 6.31 3.93 14.62
CA GLY A 279 7.26 3.08 13.89
C GLY A 279 7.05 1.60 14.19
N GLU A 280 6.81 1.24 15.44
CA GLU A 280 6.55 -0.13 15.88
C GLU A 280 5.19 -0.65 15.38
N VAL A 281 4.13 0.15 15.44
CA VAL A 281 2.82 -0.20 14.85
C VAL A 281 2.92 -0.41 13.34
N ALA A 282 3.66 0.45 12.65
CA ALA A 282 3.87 0.32 11.21
C ALA A 282 4.70 -0.93 10.84
N GLN A 283 5.62 -1.35 11.69
CA GLN A 283 6.33 -2.63 11.53
C GLN A 283 5.39 -3.82 11.71
N ASP A 284 4.50 -3.78 12.71
CA ASP A 284 3.50 -4.82 12.91
C ASP A 284 2.54 -4.91 11.71
N LEU A 285 2.15 -3.78 11.10
CA LEU A 285 1.39 -3.75 9.84
C LEU A 285 2.11 -4.47 8.70
N LEU A 286 3.44 -4.36 8.60
CA LEU A 286 4.19 -5.08 7.55
C LEU A 286 4.10 -6.60 7.67
N LEU A 287 3.89 -7.14 8.87
CA LEU A 287 3.72 -8.58 9.08
C LEU A 287 2.44 -9.11 8.44
N THR A 288 1.49 -8.24 8.13
CA THR A 288 0.21 -8.61 7.47
C THR A 288 0.28 -8.60 5.94
N ASP A 289 1.44 -8.43 5.34
CA ASP A 289 1.65 -8.42 3.88
C ASP A 289 0.99 -7.24 3.12
N ILE A 290 0.76 -6.10 3.76
CA ILE A 290 0.28 -4.90 3.06
C ILE A 290 1.23 -4.46 1.94
N ASP A 291 0.69 -3.87 0.88
CA ASP A 291 1.45 -3.36 -0.27
C ASP A 291 1.91 -1.91 -0.09
N GLY A 292 1.31 -1.17 0.83
CA GLY A 292 1.68 0.22 1.09
C GLY A 292 1.16 0.78 2.40
N LEU A 293 1.73 1.94 2.74
CA LEU A 293 1.33 2.75 3.88
C LEU A 293 0.87 4.13 3.39
N VAL A 294 -0.30 4.54 3.83
CA VAL A 294 -0.92 5.84 3.55
C VAL A 294 -1.00 6.62 4.84
N ILE A 295 -0.46 7.83 4.86
CA ILE A 295 -0.64 8.74 5.98
C ILE A 295 -1.81 9.65 5.68
N GLU A 296 -2.84 9.60 6.53
CA GLU A 296 -4.08 10.33 6.33
C GLU A 296 -3.90 11.84 6.45
N ALA A 297 -4.73 12.57 5.71
CA ALA A 297 -4.86 14.01 5.90
C ALA A 297 -5.41 14.31 7.29
N ARG A 298 -5.01 15.41 7.82
CA ARG A 298 -5.51 15.94 9.07
C ARG A 298 -6.96 16.42 8.87
N LYS A 299 -7.87 16.05 9.77
CA LYS A 299 -9.29 16.44 9.66
C LYS A 299 -9.56 17.84 10.20
N SER A 300 -8.85 18.24 11.25
CA SER A 300 -9.07 19.50 11.96
C SER A 300 -8.20 20.63 11.47
N LYS A 301 -8.77 21.84 11.39
CA LYS A 301 -8.08 23.09 11.05
C LYS A 301 -7.29 23.67 12.22
N GLY A 302 -6.34 24.55 11.90
CA GLY A 302 -5.61 25.34 12.91
C GLY A 302 -4.23 24.80 13.26
N PHE A 303 -3.60 24.09 12.35
CA PHE A 303 -2.25 23.52 12.54
C PHE A 303 -1.21 24.55 12.99
N ALA A 304 -1.24 25.77 12.46
CA ALA A 304 -0.32 26.84 12.85
C ALA A 304 -0.55 27.36 14.28
N GLU A 305 -1.74 27.15 14.85
CA GLU A 305 -2.10 27.61 16.19
C GLU A 305 -1.76 26.59 17.28
N GLU A 306 -1.40 25.38 16.88
CA GLU A 306 -1.14 24.28 17.79
C GLU A 306 0.32 24.23 18.20
N TRP A 307 0.53 23.88 19.46
CA TRP A 307 1.86 23.72 20.02
C TRP A 307 1.90 22.66 21.12
N SER A 308 3.06 22.13 21.34
CA SER A 308 3.39 21.30 22.49
C SER A 308 4.68 21.80 23.13
N PRO A 309 4.96 21.44 24.38
CA PRO A 309 6.25 21.76 24.99
C PRO A 309 7.44 21.19 24.24
N THR A 310 7.27 20.03 23.59
CA THR A 310 8.34 19.37 22.83
C THR A 310 8.60 20.08 21.51
N SER A 311 7.58 20.28 20.68
CA SER A 311 7.74 20.97 19.39
C SER A 311 8.21 22.41 19.58
N ARG A 312 7.74 23.09 20.63
CA ARG A 312 8.21 24.44 20.96
C ARG A 312 9.70 24.48 21.28
N ARG A 313 10.18 23.62 22.18
CA ARG A 313 11.62 23.54 22.52
C ARG A 313 12.50 23.24 21.29
N MET A 314 12.03 22.34 20.41
CA MET A 314 12.74 22.01 19.19
C MET A 314 12.85 23.23 18.25
N PHE A 315 11.77 23.99 18.11
CA PHE A 315 11.75 25.20 17.27
C PHE A 315 12.64 26.30 17.85
N GLU A 316 12.51 26.61 19.14
CA GLU A 316 13.30 27.62 19.84
C GLU A 316 14.80 27.28 19.85
N GLY A 317 15.16 26.01 19.80
CA GLY A 317 16.56 25.57 19.67
C GLY A 317 17.16 25.83 18.29
N LEU A 318 16.34 26.07 17.26
CA LEU A 318 16.77 26.35 15.89
C LEU A 318 16.62 27.80 15.47
N PHE A 319 15.72 28.54 16.10
CA PHE A 319 15.37 29.91 15.75
C PHE A 319 15.40 30.78 16.99
N GLU A 320 16.05 31.93 16.89
CA GLU A 320 16.00 32.92 17.96
C GLU A 320 14.55 33.34 18.24
N PRO A 321 14.11 33.39 19.50
CA PRO A 321 12.76 33.84 19.83
C PRO A 321 12.58 35.27 19.32
N SER A 322 11.64 35.49 18.42
CA SER A 322 11.27 36.86 18.10
C SER A 322 10.64 37.48 19.33
N SER A 323 11.16 38.63 19.76
CA SER A 323 10.77 39.35 20.98
C SER A 323 9.32 39.89 20.94
N ARG A 324 8.45 39.36 20.12
CA ARG A 324 7.08 39.85 19.89
C ARG A 324 6.02 38.92 20.47
N SER A 325 5.17 39.59 21.23
CA SER A 325 4.00 39.12 21.97
C SER A 325 3.26 37.91 21.39
N GLN A 326 2.83 37.04 22.27
CA GLN A 326 1.98 35.87 22.09
C GLN A 326 0.61 36.15 21.41
N ASP A 327 0.31 37.41 21.05
CA ASP A 327 -1.05 37.88 20.72
C ASP A 327 -1.37 37.97 19.22
N GLN A 328 -0.48 37.55 18.31
CA GLN A 328 -0.79 37.68 16.88
C GLN A 328 -0.90 36.34 16.17
N ALA A 329 -2.11 35.85 16.04
CA ALA A 329 -2.49 34.65 15.27
C ALA A 329 -2.16 34.74 13.74
N VAL A 330 -1.60 35.83 13.26
CA VAL A 330 -1.19 36.07 11.87
C VAL A 330 0.18 36.75 11.81
N SER A 331 1.12 36.30 12.63
CA SER A 331 2.49 36.84 12.57
C SER A 331 3.30 36.13 11.48
N PRO A 332 4.34 36.79 10.90
CA PRO A 332 5.31 36.11 10.03
C PRO A 332 5.92 34.85 10.67
N ASP A 333 5.91 34.75 11.98
CA ASP A 333 6.39 33.61 12.74
C ASP A 333 5.42 32.41 12.68
N ALA A 334 4.13 32.61 12.49
CA ALA A 334 3.15 31.52 12.29
C ALA A 334 3.44 30.69 11.03
N TRP A 335 3.87 31.36 9.97
CA TRP A 335 4.29 30.70 8.71
C TRP A 335 5.58 29.93 8.87
N ARG A 336 6.55 30.55 9.56
CA ARG A 336 7.83 29.89 9.83
C ARG A 336 7.61 28.67 10.72
N TRP A 337 6.75 28.79 11.72
CA TRP A 337 6.35 27.72 12.60
C TRP A 337 5.63 26.58 11.85
N ALA A 338 4.58 26.89 11.09
CA ALA A 338 3.85 25.89 10.31
C ALA A 338 4.76 25.20 9.30
N GLY A 339 5.55 25.94 8.54
CA GLY A 339 6.48 25.40 7.54
C GLY A 339 7.58 24.55 8.15
N TRP A 340 8.09 24.92 9.34
CA TRP A 340 9.05 24.08 10.08
C TRP A 340 8.41 22.78 10.58
N LYS A 341 7.22 22.85 11.19
CA LYS A 341 6.49 21.66 11.65
C LYS A 341 6.23 20.70 10.49
N THR A 342 5.70 21.22 9.38
CA THR A 342 5.41 20.43 8.18
C THR A 342 6.64 19.72 7.65
N ARG A 343 7.76 20.44 7.48
CA ARG A 343 9.02 19.84 7.01
C ARG A 343 9.55 18.78 7.97
N THR A 344 9.46 19.01 9.27
CA THR A 344 9.91 18.07 10.30
C THR A 344 9.02 16.82 10.30
N TYR A 345 7.72 17.01 10.25
CA TYR A 345 6.74 15.94 10.14
C TYR A 345 6.94 15.07 8.88
N LEU A 346 7.00 15.71 7.69
CA LEU A 346 7.23 14.98 6.45
C LEU A 346 8.61 14.31 6.42
N GLY A 347 9.59 14.89 7.11
CA GLY A 347 10.89 14.27 7.36
C GLY A 347 10.78 12.96 8.12
N PHE A 348 9.98 12.93 9.19
CA PHE A 348 9.66 11.72 9.95
C PHE A 348 8.95 10.69 9.06
N VAL A 349 7.90 11.07 8.34
CA VAL A 349 7.16 10.16 7.45
C VAL A 349 8.09 9.54 6.39
N ALA A 350 8.97 10.34 5.79
CA ALA A 350 9.93 9.84 4.81
C ALA A 350 10.98 8.90 5.44
N GLN A 351 11.39 9.17 6.68
CA GLN A 351 12.28 8.28 7.42
C GLN A 351 11.60 6.94 7.74
N LEU A 352 10.36 6.99 8.22
CA LEU A 352 9.52 5.82 8.46
C LEU A 352 9.40 4.98 7.17
N ALA A 353 9.03 5.61 6.07
CA ALA A 353 8.94 4.94 4.77
C ALA A 353 10.25 4.27 4.34
N ARG A 354 11.41 4.91 4.56
CA ARG A 354 12.72 4.30 4.28
C ARG A 354 13.01 3.09 5.17
N GLN A 355 12.71 3.17 6.45
CA GLN A 355 12.88 2.06 7.40
C GLN A 355 12.02 0.86 7.01
N LEU A 356 10.75 1.09 6.68
CA LEU A 356 9.83 0.04 6.27
C LEU A 356 10.26 -0.60 4.92
N ARG A 357 10.79 0.20 4.00
CA ARG A 357 11.34 -0.30 2.72
C ARG A 357 12.61 -1.13 2.88
N GLN A 358 13.35 -0.99 3.97
CA GLN A 358 14.46 -1.92 4.27
C GLN A 358 13.95 -3.34 4.54
N MET A 359 12.77 -3.46 5.15
CA MET A 359 12.12 -4.74 5.41
C MET A 359 11.31 -5.23 4.20
N ARG A 360 10.67 -4.30 3.48
CA ARG A 360 9.85 -4.56 2.29
C ARG A 360 10.14 -3.52 1.19
N PRO A 361 11.11 -3.78 0.30
CA PRO A 361 11.53 -2.81 -0.73
C PRO A 361 10.40 -2.32 -1.63
N ALA A 362 9.38 -3.17 -1.84
CA ALA A 362 8.23 -2.90 -2.68
C ALA A 362 7.17 -1.98 -2.04
N LEU A 363 7.33 -1.55 -0.79
CA LEU A 363 6.30 -0.82 -0.06
C LEU A 363 6.05 0.57 -0.67
N LEU A 364 4.81 0.82 -1.08
CA LEU A 364 4.35 2.16 -1.43
C LEU A 364 4.20 2.99 -0.15
N ALA A 365 4.61 4.25 -0.17
CA ALA A 365 4.36 5.20 0.92
C ALA A 365 3.75 6.47 0.34
N ALA A 366 2.58 6.84 0.84
CA ALA A 366 1.81 7.98 0.37
C ALA A 366 1.37 8.89 1.53
N VAL A 367 1.16 10.15 1.21
CA VAL A 367 0.56 11.14 2.12
C VAL A 367 -0.68 11.71 1.46
N VAL A 368 -1.76 11.77 2.21
CA VAL A 368 -3.01 12.40 1.78
C VAL A 368 -2.93 13.88 2.08
N VAL A 369 -3.34 14.69 1.13
CA VAL A 369 -3.49 16.13 1.25
C VAL A 369 -4.88 16.54 0.78
N HIS A 370 -5.43 17.59 1.36
CA HIS A 370 -6.67 18.18 0.88
C HIS A 370 -6.47 18.85 -0.48
N GLU A 371 -7.51 18.90 -1.26
CA GLU A 371 -7.55 19.63 -2.52
C GLU A 371 -7.13 21.11 -2.34
N ARG A 372 -7.38 21.67 -1.15
CA ARG A 372 -6.93 23.01 -0.75
C ARG A 372 -5.42 23.21 -0.90
N ALA A 373 -4.61 22.18 -0.68
CA ALA A 373 -3.16 22.25 -0.88
C ALA A 373 -2.76 22.57 -2.33
N VAL A 374 -3.67 22.32 -3.29
CA VAL A 374 -3.48 22.63 -4.72
C VAL A 374 -3.95 24.02 -5.07
N PHE A 375 -5.08 24.46 -4.49
CA PHE A 375 -5.71 25.74 -4.84
C PHE A 375 -5.26 26.92 -3.97
N SER A 376 -5.00 26.65 -2.69
CA SER A 376 -4.59 27.63 -1.68
C SER A 376 -3.47 27.04 -0.79
N PRO A 377 -2.25 26.85 -1.33
CA PRO A 377 -1.15 26.16 -0.61
C PRO A 377 -0.83 26.81 0.74
N VAL A 378 -1.02 28.09 0.83
CA VAL A 378 -0.79 28.88 2.03
C VAL A 378 -1.76 28.52 3.14
N ASP A 379 -3.05 28.46 2.82
CA ASP A 379 -4.09 28.09 3.77
C ASP A 379 -3.92 26.62 4.17
N ALA A 380 -3.60 25.74 3.21
CA ALA A 380 -3.34 24.34 3.49
C ALA A 380 -2.15 24.14 4.45
N LEU A 381 -1.08 24.91 4.27
CA LEU A 381 0.08 24.88 5.18
C LEU A 381 -0.30 25.32 6.59
N THR A 382 -1.07 26.40 6.73
CA THR A 382 -1.40 26.97 8.05
C THR A 382 -2.56 26.25 8.73
N GLU A 383 -3.54 25.76 7.96
CA GLU A 383 -4.70 25.08 8.52
C GLU A 383 -4.46 23.60 8.77
N TYR A 384 -3.76 22.92 7.86
CA TYR A 384 -3.60 21.46 7.90
C TYR A 384 -2.15 20.97 7.98
N GLY A 385 -1.17 21.83 7.78
CA GLY A 385 0.25 21.44 7.74
C GLY A 385 0.63 20.70 6.46
N GLU A 386 0.00 21.02 5.35
CA GLU A 386 0.18 20.35 4.07
C GLU A 386 1.04 21.16 3.11
N ASP A 387 2.00 20.48 2.48
CA ASP A 387 2.87 21.04 1.44
C ASP A 387 3.14 19.96 0.37
N VAL A 388 2.52 20.13 -0.78
CA VAL A 388 2.63 19.21 -1.93
C VAL A 388 4.07 19.12 -2.45
N LEU A 389 4.76 20.27 -2.51
CA LEU A 389 6.13 20.32 -3.03
C LEU A 389 7.10 19.59 -2.09
N GLU A 390 7.02 19.87 -0.79
CA GLU A 390 7.84 19.18 0.21
C GLU A 390 7.54 17.68 0.23
N THR A 391 6.26 17.27 0.14
CA THR A 391 5.86 15.87 0.07
C THR A 391 6.53 15.16 -1.11
N LYS A 392 6.49 15.78 -2.30
CA LYS A 392 7.19 15.25 -3.47
C LYS A 392 8.69 15.16 -3.28
N GLN A 393 9.33 16.22 -2.77
CA GLN A 393 10.78 16.24 -2.55
C GLN A 393 11.26 15.14 -1.60
N ARG A 394 10.39 14.69 -0.68
CA ARG A 394 10.64 13.56 0.22
C ARG A 394 10.48 12.19 -0.44
N GLY A 395 10.08 12.13 -1.71
CA GLY A 395 9.88 10.87 -2.44
C GLY A 395 8.64 10.10 -2.00
N LEU A 396 7.64 10.79 -1.46
CA LEU A 396 6.36 10.24 -1.08
C LEU A 396 5.35 10.39 -2.22
N GLN A 397 4.43 9.44 -2.33
CA GLN A 397 3.27 9.56 -3.21
C GLN A 397 2.30 10.59 -2.65
N ILE A 398 1.56 11.25 -3.52
CA ILE A 398 0.58 12.27 -3.14
C ILE A 398 -0.81 11.76 -3.46
N ILE A 399 -1.66 11.71 -2.46
CA ILE A 399 -3.09 11.40 -2.59
C ILE A 399 -3.86 12.70 -2.33
N VAL A 400 -4.58 13.21 -3.33
CA VAL A 400 -5.37 14.44 -3.18
C VAL A 400 -6.80 14.10 -2.87
N GLN A 401 -7.23 14.40 -1.66
CA GLN A 401 -8.60 14.18 -1.18
C GLN A 401 -9.50 15.36 -1.57
N PRO A 402 -10.67 15.11 -2.18
CA PRO A 402 -11.64 16.16 -2.45
C PRO A 402 -12.17 16.76 -1.14
N GLU A 403 -12.39 18.05 -1.12
CA GLU A 403 -12.93 18.79 0.03
C GLU A 403 -14.42 19.05 -0.20
N SER A 404 -15.28 18.55 0.70
CA SER A 404 -16.74 18.68 0.61
C SER A 404 -17.25 20.11 0.81
N GLU A 405 -16.44 20.95 1.49
CA GLU A 405 -16.82 22.32 1.86
C GLU A 405 -16.41 23.39 0.84
N MET A 406 -15.76 23.02 -0.26
CA MET A 406 -15.41 24.03 -1.27
C MET A 406 -16.65 24.56 -1.98
N PRO A 407 -16.84 25.88 -2.06
CA PRO A 407 -17.99 26.46 -2.74
C PRO A 407 -18.06 25.96 -4.18
N GLU A 408 -19.24 25.52 -4.55
CA GLU A 408 -19.62 24.95 -5.85
C GLU A 408 -19.20 25.84 -7.03
N ARG A 409 -18.00 25.64 -7.56
CA ARG A 409 -17.60 26.25 -8.85
C ARG A 409 -17.67 25.29 -10.04
N SER A 410 -17.84 24.00 -9.81
CA SER A 410 -18.21 23.03 -10.83
C SER A 410 -18.88 21.83 -10.17
N ASN A 411 -20.10 21.53 -10.57
CA ASN A 411 -20.92 20.43 -10.05
C ASN A 411 -20.44 19.04 -10.52
N GLU A 412 -19.34 18.94 -11.24
CA GLU A 412 -18.85 17.69 -11.79
C GLU A 412 -17.54 17.29 -11.13
N PRO A 413 -17.53 16.24 -10.28
CA PRO A 413 -16.30 15.74 -9.60
C PRO A 413 -15.15 15.46 -10.58
N MET A 414 -15.48 15.03 -11.80
CA MET A 414 -14.48 14.68 -12.83
C MET A 414 -13.78 15.92 -13.41
N VAL A 415 -14.49 17.03 -13.59
CA VAL A 415 -13.90 18.30 -14.07
C VAL A 415 -12.94 18.86 -13.03
N ARG A 416 -13.34 18.76 -11.77
CA ARG A 416 -12.53 19.20 -10.64
C ARG A 416 -11.23 18.37 -10.52
N MET A 417 -11.32 17.07 -10.63
CA MET A 417 -10.18 16.16 -10.65
C MET A 417 -9.19 16.52 -11.76
N GLU A 418 -9.67 16.79 -12.97
CA GLU A 418 -8.82 17.19 -14.09
C GLU A 418 -8.10 18.53 -13.83
N THR A 419 -8.80 19.49 -13.22
CA THR A 419 -8.20 20.79 -12.82
C THR A 419 -7.09 20.58 -11.79
N VAL A 420 -7.29 19.72 -10.79
CA VAL A 420 -6.27 19.34 -9.80
C VAL A 420 -5.06 18.74 -10.50
N ARG A 421 -5.28 17.78 -11.41
CA ARG A 421 -4.21 17.13 -12.17
C ARG A 421 -3.39 18.15 -12.97
N GLN A 422 -4.05 19.05 -13.70
CA GLN A 422 -3.38 20.07 -14.51
C GLN A 422 -2.51 21.00 -13.66
N ARG A 423 -3.00 21.42 -12.49
CA ARG A 423 -2.25 22.27 -11.57
C ARG A 423 -1.03 21.57 -10.96
N LEU A 424 -1.14 20.28 -10.71
CA LEU A 424 -0.07 19.48 -10.12
C LEU A 424 0.95 18.96 -11.17
N ALA A 425 0.58 18.90 -12.44
CA ALA A 425 1.47 18.39 -13.49
C ALA A 425 2.89 19.00 -13.49
N PRO A 426 3.10 20.30 -13.27
CA PRO A 426 4.44 20.86 -13.18
C PRO A 426 5.26 20.36 -11.98
N ILE A 427 4.58 19.92 -10.91
CA ILE A 427 5.19 19.43 -9.67
C ILE A 427 5.45 17.93 -9.76
N VAL A 428 4.46 17.12 -10.16
CA VAL A 428 4.53 15.66 -10.10
C VAL A 428 5.01 15.01 -11.40
N GLY A 429 5.12 15.77 -12.51
CA GLY A 429 5.59 15.26 -13.80
C GLY A 429 4.56 14.34 -14.47
N ASP A 430 4.93 13.10 -14.76
CA ASP A 430 4.12 12.12 -15.52
C ASP A 430 2.86 11.61 -14.78
N GLY A 431 2.58 12.10 -13.60
CA GLY A 431 1.40 11.74 -12.80
C GLY A 431 1.48 10.39 -12.07
N ARG A 432 2.54 9.60 -12.27
CA ARG A 432 2.70 8.28 -11.61
C ARG A 432 2.83 8.35 -10.08
N GLN A 433 3.11 9.52 -9.54
CA GLN A 433 3.19 9.77 -8.09
C GLN A 433 1.93 10.43 -7.54
N LEU A 434 0.88 10.55 -8.35
CA LEU A 434 -0.34 11.26 -8.02
C LEU A 434 -1.54 10.32 -7.99
N TRP A 435 -2.29 10.40 -6.90
CA TRP A 435 -3.58 9.76 -6.73
C TRP A 435 -4.64 10.85 -6.58
N LEU A 436 -5.70 10.77 -7.35
CA LEU A 436 -6.78 11.75 -7.32
C LEU A 436 -8.05 11.15 -6.72
N GLY A 437 -8.60 11.81 -5.73
CA GLY A 437 -9.83 11.42 -5.05
C GLY A 437 -11.07 11.77 -5.84
N VAL A 438 -12.01 10.84 -5.85
CA VAL A 438 -13.38 11.05 -6.35
C VAL A 438 -14.32 10.67 -5.24
N ALA A 439 -15.12 11.65 -4.77
CA ALA A 439 -16.19 11.35 -3.85
C ALA A 439 -17.31 10.62 -4.62
N ILE A 440 -17.71 9.47 -4.10
CA ILE A 440 -18.85 8.72 -4.62
C ILE A 440 -19.95 8.71 -3.58
N ASP A 441 -21.13 9.12 -3.99
CA ASP A 441 -22.32 9.25 -3.11
C ASP A 441 -23.27 8.08 -3.37
N LYS A 442 -22.79 6.83 -3.25
CA LYS A 442 -23.68 5.70 -3.52
C LYS A 442 -23.32 4.42 -2.80
N SER A 443 -24.35 3.78 -2.29
CA SER A 443 -24.32 2.61 -1.42
C SER A 443 -24.35 1.26 -2.14
N ASP A 444 -24.27 1.19 -3.48
CA ASP A 444 -24.36 -0.07 -4.21
C ASP A 444 -23.19 -0.32 -5.19
N LEU A 445 -22.87 -1.57 -5.41
CA LEU A 445 -21.77 -2.01 -6.29
C LEU A 445 -21.95 -1.62 -7.77
N SER A 446 -23.20 -1.50 -8.24
CA SER A 446 -23.48 -1.11 -9.63
C SER A 446 -23.08 0.34 -9.87
N SER A 447 -23.33 1.17 -8.88
CA SER A 447 -22.93 2.57 -8.86
C SER A 447 -21.42 2.71 -8.75
N LEU A 448 -20.75 1.88 -7.96
CA LEU A 448 -19.31 1.80 -7.88
C LEU A 448 -18.69 1.47 -9.25
N ALA A 449 -19.16 0.42 -9.93
CA ALA A 449 -18.69 0.03 -11.25
C ALA A 449 -18.90 1.15 -12.30
N THR A 450 -19.98 1.90 -12.17
CA THR A 450 -20.26 3.06 -13.03
C THR A 450 -19.30 4.21 -12.72
N ALA A 451 -19.06 4.51 -11.44
CA ALA A 451 -18.11 5.53 -11.02
C ALA A 451 -16.67 5.18 -11.46
N VAL A 452 -16.27 3.93 -11.31
CA VAL A 452 -14.97 3.43 -11.79
C VAL A 452 -14.84 3.65 -13.30
N ARG A 453 -15.83 3.23 -14.11
CA ARG A 453 -15.81 3.43 -15.56
C ARG A 453 -15.78 4.90 -15.94
N ALA A 454 -16.59 5.75 -15.30
CA ALA A 454 -16.58 7.17 -15.53
C ALA A 454 -15.22 7.81 -15.21
N ALA A 455 -14.64 7.48 -14.05
CA ALA A 455 -13.31 7.95 -13.67
C ALA A 455 -12.23 7.50 -14.65
N LEU A 456 -12.32 6.26 -15.15
CA LEU A 456 -11.40 5.69 -16.13
C LEU A 456 -11.52 6.35 -17.52
N SER A 457 -12.65 6.90 -17.90
CA SER A 457 -12.87 7.56 -19.18
C SER A 457 -12.33 8.99 -19.23
N THR A 458 -11.96 9.59 -18.10
CA THR A 458 -11.44 10.97 -18.04
C THR A 458 -10.02 11.09 -18.60
N GLN A 459 -9.61 12.31 -18.96
CA GLN A 459 -8.21 12.57 -19.38
C GLN A 459 -7.22 12.25 -18.26
N ALA A 460 -7.53 12.56 -17.00
CA ALA A 460 -6.73 12.15 -15.86
C ALA A 460 -6.58 10.64 -15.83
N GLY A 461 -7.65 9.98 -16.12
CA GLY A 461 -7.70 8.56 -16.26
C GLY A 461 -6.81 8.00 -17.35
N GLN A 462 -6.79 8.59 -18.50
CA GLN A 462 -5.98 8.17 -19.64
C GLN A 462 -4.50 8.49 -19.47
N ALA A 463 -4.17 9.53 -18.68
CA ALA A 463 -2.80 9.98 -18.42
C ALA A 463 -1.99 9.09 -17.43
N GLY A 464 -2.52 7.94 -17.01
CA GLY A 464 -1.82 7.02 -16.09
C GLY A 464 -1.87 7.43 -14.61
N THR A 465 -2.61 8.48 -14.27
CA THR A 465 -2.83 8.92 -12.89
C THR A 465 -3.63 7.88 -12.13
N HIS A 466 -3.25 7.57 -10.89
CA HIS A 466 -4.01 6.70 -10.02
C HIS A 466 -5.27 7.39 -9.51
N LEU A 467 -6.31 6.61 -9.27
CA LEU A 467 -7.58 7.11 -8.75
C LEU A 467 -7.87 6.43 -7.42
N PHE A 468 -8.51 7.15 -6.52
CA PHE A 468 -9.13 6.52 -5.37
C PHE A 468 -10.56 7.02 -5.21
N LEU A 469 -11.42 6.12 -4.81
CA LEU A 469 -12.84 6.37 -4.59
C LEU A 469 -13.05 6.45 -3.08
N MET A 470 -13.58 7.57 -2.63
CA MET A 470 -14.00 7.76 -1.24
C MET A 470 -15.48 7.57 -1.15
N ASN A 471 -15.91 6.73 -0.25
CA ASN A 471 -17.31 6.46 -0.03
C ASN A 471 -17.79 6.85 1.35
N GLY A 472 -19.03 7.32 1.38
CA GLY A 472 -19.81 7.43 2.58
C GLY A 472 -20.34 6.10 3.12
N SER A 473 -20.47 5.04 2.41
CA SER A 473 -20.76 3.64 2.84
C SER A 473 -21.17 2.77 1.66
N VAL A 474 -20.26 1.92 1.17
CA VAL A 474 -20.58 0.81 0.24
C VAL A 474 -20.68 -0.47 1.08
N ILE A 475 -21.75 -0.58 1.86
CA ILE A 475 -22.07 -1.82 2.55
C ILE A 475 -23.12 -2.56 1.71
N PRO A 476 -22.96 -3.89 1.46
CA PRO A 476 -23.95 -4.68 0.72
C PRO A 476 -25.29 -4.76 1.44
#